data_ec4b72740649d6b12ff5e59da0a7b6bc
#
_entry.id   ec4b72740649d6b12ff5e59da0a7b6bc
#
_cell.length_a   1.000
_cell.length_b   1.000
_cell.length_c   1.000
_cell.angle_alpha   90.00
_cell.angle_beta   90.00
_cell.angle_gamma   90.00
#
_symmetry.space_group_name_H-M   'P 1'
#
loop_
_entity.id
_entity.type
_entity.pdbx_description
1 polymer ?
#
loop_
_entity_poly.entity_id
_entity_poly.type
_entity_poly.pdbx_seq_one_letter_code
_entity_poly.pdbx_strand_id
1 'polypeptide(L)'
;MKIPLIPKHRRAFYVSSIAIVAAFLFNSCTHAGPKSDLWDFWENSNSAESRESSQTSIDHSTWQSFLNEYLVTNDPSGINLVRYEAIATQGSQGLNLLNQYIASLEAVDPRSLSKNEQFAYWVNLYNATTVRVIANAYPVKSIRKTGKGLFSFGPWDDVVTQIAGKGVTLNDIEHRILRPFWKDSRIHFVVNCASIGCPNLHQTALTADNHQVILDQARRSFINHPRAVSVANGELHLSSIFDWYADDFGNSQSEVLEYLATYLNRERSDSILSVIQQPKADVKYSYDWSLNLAK
;
A
#
# COMPACT_ATOMS: atom_id res chain seq x y z
N MET A 1 73.54 15.82 -49.27
CA MET A 1 72.11 15.75 -49.65
C MET A 1 71.35 15.05 -48.48
N LYS A 2 70.73 15.85 -47.59
CA LYS A 2 70.14 15.34 -46.38
C LYS A 2 68.60 15.25 -46.60
N ILE A 3 68.01 14.05 -46.40
CA ILE A 3 66.59 13.80 -46.48
C ILE A 3 66.01 14.05 -45.09
N PRO A 4 64.94 14.82 -44.90
CA PRO A 4 64.32 15.03 -43.60
C PRO A 4 63.36 13.89 -43.25
N LEU A 5 63.46 13.46 -42.00
CA LEU A 5 62.57 12.48 -41.34
C LEU A 5 61.22 13.11 -41.06
N ILE A 6 60.13 12.39 -41.45
CA ILE A 6 58.73 12.70 -41.15
C ILE A 6 58.40 12.18 -39.75
N PRO A 7 57.78 12.96 -38.86
CA PRO A 7 57.41 12.49 -37.56
C PRO A 7 56.14 11.62 -37.63
N LYS A 8 56.17 10.46 -36.95
CA LYS A 8 55.05 9.54 -36.76
C LYS A 8 53.98 10.18 -35.89
N HIS A 9 52.82 10.44 -36.48
CA HIS A 9 51.62 10.78 -35.73
C HIS A 9 51.19 9.61 -34.86
N ARG A 10 51.23 9.78 -33.52
CA ARG A 10 50.56 8.92 -32.54
C ARG A 10 49.05 9.15 -32.68
N ARG A 11 48.34 8.16 -33.16
CA ARG A 11 46.89 8.11 -33.06
C ARG A 11 46.52 7.83 -31.59
N ALA A 12 45.96 8.84 -30.90
CA ALA A 12 45.32 8.69 -29.63
C ALA A 12 43.98 7.98 -29.88
N PHE A 13 43.87 6.76 -29.38
CA PHE A 13 42.56 6.09 -29.27
C PHE A 13 41.80 6.75 -28.12
N TYR A 14 40.82 7.56 -28.46
CA TYR A 14 39.79 7.96 -27.51
C TYR A 14 38.90 6.76 -27.26
N VAL A 15 39.10 6.08 -26.12
CA VAL A 15 38.14 5.16 -25.57
C VAL A 15 37.04 6.02 -24.99
N SER A 16 35.96 6.18 -25.74
CA SER A 16 34.70 6.73 -25.19
C SER A 16 34.16 5.77 -24.17
N SER A 17 34.43 6.04 -22.90
CA SER A 17 33.72 5.39 -21.79
C SER A 17 32.26 5.87 -21.83
N ILE A 18 31.39 5.08 -22.47
CA ILE A 18 29.96 5.21 -22.30
C ILE A 18 29.68 4.77 -20.86
N ALA A 19 29.63 5.74 -19.96
CA ALA A 19 29.04 5.55 -18.65
C ALA A 19 27.56 5.28 -18.89
N ILE A 20 27.19 4.01 -18.87
CA ILE A 20 25.79 3.59 -18.70
C ILE A 20 25.41 4.05 -17.30
N VAL A 21 24.83 5.24 -17.21
CA VAL A 21 24.06 5.64 -16.03
C VAL A 21 22.82 4.75 -16.05
N ALA A 22 22.93 3.61 -15.39
CA ALA A 22 21.76 2.87 -14.96
C ALA A 22 21.04 3.80 -13.99
N ALA A 23 20.16 4.65 -14.51
CA ALA A 23 19.14 5.29 -13.72
C ALA A 23 18.33 4.16 -13.10
N PHE A 24 18.63 3.83 -11.87
CA PHE A 24 17.70 3.14 -11.01
C PHE A 24 16.47 4.05 -10.92
N LEU A 25 15.52 3.80 -11.82
CA LEU A 25 14.16 4.26 -11.63
C LEU A 25 13.63 3.50 -10.40
N PHE A 26 14.00 4.02 -9.23
CA PHE A 26 13.16 3.85 -8.08
C PHE A 26 11.81 4.43 -8.50
N ASN A 27 10.92 3.55 -8.95
CA ASN A 27 9.51 3.86 -8.98
C ASN A 27 9.10 3.94 -7.50
N SER A 28 9.48 5.05 -6.87
CA SER A 28 8.68 5.61 -5.81
C SER A 28 7.24 5.45 -6.30
N CYS A 29 6.35 4.90 -5.49
CA CYS A 29 4.91 5.12 -5.69
C CYS A 29 4.80 6.62 -5.81
N THR A 30 4.88 7.11 -7.04
CA THR A 30 4.99 8.53 -7.31
C THR A 30 3.80 9.15 -6.63
N HIS A 31 4.05 10.20 -5.90
CA HIS A 31 3.06 11.14 -5.40
C HIS A 31 2.32 11.70 -6.62
N ALA A 32 1.46 10.87 -7.22
CA ALA A 32 0.55 11.35 -8.22
C ALA A 32 -0.38 12.26 -7.45
N GLY A 33 -0.12 13.55 -7.54
CA GLY A 33 -1.06 14.55 -7.04
C GLY A 33 -2.47 14.24 -7.53
N PRO A 34 -3.52 14.71 -6.86
CA PRO A 34 -4.89 14.46 -7.28
C PRO A 34 -5.00 14.82 -8.76
N LYS A 35 -5.59 13.94 -9.59
CA LYS A 35 -6.08 14.35 -10.89
C LYS A 35 -7.14 15.41 -10.58
N SER A 36 -6.99 16.60 -11.13
CA SER A 36 -7.86 17.73 -10.84
C SER A 36 -9.34 17.38 -10.96
N ASP A 37 -9.70 16.55 -11.95
CA ASP A 37 -11.07 16.12 -12.20
C ASP A 37 -11.66 15.22 -11.10
N LEU A 38 -10.84 14.38 -10.46
CA LEU A 38 -11.29 13.53 -9.36
C LEU A 38 -11.31 14.30 -8.03
N TRP A 39 -10.32 15.19 -7.83
CA TRP A 39 -10.20 16.05 -6.66
C TRP A 39 -11.29 17.10 -6.62
N ASP A 40 -11.46 17.86 -7.73
CA ASP A 40 -12.52 18.86 -7.86
C ASP A 40 -13.91 18.24 -7.70
N PHE A 41 -14.08 17.04 -8.23
CA PHE A 41 -15.32 16.28 -8.05
C PHE A 41 -15.58 15.96 -6.57
N TRP A 42 -14.51 15.71 -5.78
CA TRP A 42 -14.59 15.33 -4.38
C TRP A 42 -14.72 16.55 -3.45
N GLU A 43 -13.93 17.60 -3.68
CA GLU A 43 -13.94 18.83 -2.86
C GLU A 43 -15.18 19.69 -3.07
N ASN A 44 -15.60 19.87 -4.31
CA ASN A 44 -16.68 20.81 -4.66
C ASN A 44 -18.09 20.32 -4.32
N SER A 45 -18.22 19.07 -3.91
CA SER A 45 -19.54 18.44 -3.80
C SER A 45 -20.22 18.57 -2.45
N ASN A 46 -19.50 18.98 -1.38
CA ASN A 46 -20.12 19.08 -0.03
C ASN A 46 -19.43 20.12 0.85
N SER A 47 -20.21 21.02 1.43
CA SER A 47 -19.75 21.77 2.62
C SER A 47 -19.47 20.81 3.76
N ALA A 48 -18.45 21.08 4.57
CA ALA A 48 -18.06 20.22 5.70
C ALA A 48 -19.24 19.93 6.65
N GLU A 49 -20.14 20.89 6.82
CA GLU A 49 -21.32 20.80 7.70
C GLU A 49 -22.36 19.76 7.23
N SER A 50 -22.58 19.59 5.92
CA SER A 50 -23.55 18.61 5.42
C SER A 50 -23.06 17.16 5.57
N ARG A 51 -21.75 16.95 5.64
CA ARG A 51 -21.12 15.63 5.79
C ARG A 51 -21.20 15.10 7.22
N GLU A 52 -21.07 15.97 8.23
CA GLU A 52 -21.14 15.56 9.64
C GLU A 52 -22.56 15.19 10.10
N SER A 53 -23.59 15.73 9.42
CA SER A 53 -24.99 15.45 9.74
C SER A 53 -25.58 14.22 9.05
N SER A 54 -24.84 13.58 8.13
CA SER A 54 -25.34 12.38 7.43
C SER A 54 -25.55 11.21 8.40
N GLN A 55 -26.77 10.68 8.41
CA GLN A 55 -27.15 9.47 9.17
C GLN A 55 -27.06 8.19 8.32
N THR A 56 -26.59 8.30 7.07
CA THR A 56 -26.47 7.16 6.17
C THR A 56 -25.28 6.33 6.59
N SER A 57 -25.50 5.05 6.89
CA SER A 57 -24.46 4.06 7.14
C SER A 57 -24.40 3.01 6.04
N ILE A 58 -23.23 2.45 5.81
CA ILE A 58 -22.99 1.38 4.84
C ILE A 58 -23.04 0.03 5.53
N ASP A 59 -23.78 -0.91 4.95
CA ASP A 59 -23.75 -2.30 5.40
C ASP A 59 -22.51 -3.02 4.87
N HIS A 60 -21.57 -3.29 5.75
CA HIS A 60 -20.36 -4.05 5.45
C HIS A 60 -20.46 -5.55 5.77
N SER A 61 -21.65 -6.08 6.07
CA SER A 61 -21.85 -7.47 6.48
C SER A 61 -21.43 -8.50 5.43
N THR A 62 -21.63 -8.20 4.16
CA THR A 62 -21.17 -9.05 3.03
C THR A 62 -19.65 -9.14 3.00
N TRP A 63 -18.95 -8.02 3.23
CA TRP A 63 -17.48 -8.01 3.34
C TRP A 63 -17.01 -8.75 4.59
N GLN A 64 -17.68 -8.55 5.71
CA GLN A 64 -17.38 -9.29 6.93
C GLN A 64 -17.55 -10.80 6.74
N SER A 65 -18.61 -11.22 6.06
CA SER A 65 -18.84 -12.65 5.74
C SER A 65 -17.74 -13.20 4.86
N PHE A 66 -17.28 -12.42 3.87
CA PHE A 66 -16.13 -12.78 3.04
C PHE A 66 -14.86 -12.95 3.89
N LEU A 67 -14.54 -11.99 4.76
CA LEU A 67 -13.37 -12.05 5.64
C LEU A 67 -13.41 -13.28 6.55
N ASN A 68 -14.56 -13.59 7.14
CA ASN A 68 -14.74 -14.75 8.03
C ASN A 68 -14.44 -16.07 7.31
N GLU A 69 -14.77 -16.18 6.04
CA GLU A 69 -14.64 -17.43 5.27
C GLU A 69 -13.27 -17.58 4.62
N TYR A 70 -12.73 -16.48 4.05
CA TYR A 70 -11.56 -16.55 3.16
C TYR A 70 -10.28 -15.98 3.75
N LEU A 71 -10.31 -15.37 4.94
CA LEU A 71 -9.11 -14.87 5.61
C LEU A 71 -8.65 -15.84 6.70
N VAL A 72 -7.39 -16.26 6.63
CA VAL A 72 -6.72 -17.07 7.64
C VAL A 72 -5.93 -16.15 8.57
N THR A 73 -6.33 -16.08 9.84
CA THR A 73 -5.77 -15.14 10.83
C THR A 73 -4.92 -15.79 11.90
N ASN A 74 -4.84 -17.12 11.90
CA ASN A 74 -4.12 -17.92 12.88
C ASN A 74 -2.86 -18.58 12.34
N ASP A 75 -2.30 -18.05 11.26
CA ASP A 75 -1.02 -18.53 10.72
C ASP A 75 0.11 -18.25 11.73
N PRO A 76 1.03 -19.23 11.98
CA PRO A 76 2.14 -19.06 12.92
C PRO A 76 3.08 -17.88 12.60
N SER A 77 3.13 -17.43 11.34
CA SER A 77 3.88 -16.22 10.96
C SER A 77 3.30 -14.93 11.52
N GLY A 78 2.07 -14.91 12.03
CA GLY A 78 1.35 -13.70 12.42
C GLY A 78 0.86 -12.86 11.23
N ILE A 79 0.94 -13.41 10.01
CA ILE A 79 0.48 -12.75 8.78
C ILE A 79 -0.89 -13.30 8.40
N ASN A 80 -1.84 -12.40 8.15
CA ASN A 80 -3.14 -12.80 7.65
C ASN A 80 -3.04 -13.18 6.18
N LEU A 81 -3.42 -14.42 5.87
CA LEU A 81 -3.34 -15.00 4.54
C LEU A 81 -4.73 -15.15 3.91
N VAL A 82 -4.81 -15.09 2.59
CA VAL A 82 -6.08 -15.16 1.87
C VAL A 82 -6.15 -16.45 1.04
N ARG A 83 -7.31 -17.12 1.06
CA ARG A 83 -7.58 -18.36 0.31
C ARG A 83 -7.91 -18.06 -1.16
N TYR A 84 -6.94 -17.46 -1.89
CA TYR A 84 -7.16 -17.01 -3.27
C TYR A 84 -7.59 -18.13 -4.21
N GLU A 85 -7.09 -19.35 -4.03
CA GLU A 85 -7.47 -20.50 -4.87
C GLU A 85 -8.97 -20.79 -4.75
N ALA A 86 -9.50 -20.78 -3.53
CA ALA A 86 -10.92 -21.01 -3.30
C ALA A 86 -11.79 -19.88 -3.86
N ILE A 87 -11.30 -18.64 -3.81
CA ILE A 87 -12.00 -17.45 -4.34
C ILE A 87 -11.98 -17.46 -5.87
N ALA A 88 -10.84 -17.79 -6.49
CA ALA A 88 -10.63 -17.69 -7.94
C ALA A 88 -11.38 -18.75 -8.74
N THR A 89 -11.89 -19.81 -8.11
CA THR A 89 -12.71 -20.82 -8.77
C THR A 89 -13.96 -20.17 -9.38
N GLN A 90 -14.16 -20.36 -10.69
CA GLN A 90 -15.30 -19.77 -11.39
C GLN A 90 -16.62 -20.17 -10.75
N GLY A 91 -17.49 -19.20 -10.49
CA GLY A 91 -18.77 -19.39 -9.79
C GLY A 91 -18.63 -19.64 -8.29
N SER A 92 -17.42 -19.44 -7.73
CA SER A 92 -17.21 -19.58 -6.29
C SER A 92 -18.07 -18.59 -5.50
N GLN A 93 -18.45 -18.99 -4.29
CA GLN A 93 -19.14 -18.11 -3.37
C GLN A 93 -18.28 -16.88 -3.01
N GLY A 94 -16.96 -17.06 -2.92
CA GLY A 94 -16.03 -15.97 -2.60
C GLY A 94 -16.01 -14.88 -3.65
N LEU A 95 -15.92 -15.25 -4.94
CA LEU A 95 -15.97 -14.27 -6.02
C LEU A 95 -17.33 -13.58 -6.12
N ASN A 96 -18.41 -14.33 -5.88
CA ASN A 96 -19.78 -13.77 -5.84
C ASN A 96 -19.95 -12.76 -4.69
N LEU A 97 -19.47 -13.07 -3.48
CA LEU A 97 -19.49 -12.14 -2.33
C LEU A 97 -18.71 -10.86 -2.62
N LEU A 98 -17.51 -10.99 -3.19
CA LEU A 98 -16.68 -9.83 -3.58
C LEU A 98 -17.41 -8.94 -4.60
N ASN A 99 -17.94 -9.53 -5.67
CA ASN A 99 -18.64 -8.79 -6.70
C ASN A 99 -19.91 -8.12 -6.16
N GLN A 100 -20.68 -8.83 -5.34
CA GLN A 100 -21.89 -8.30 -4.69
C GLN A 100 -21.54 -7.13 -3.76
N TYR A 101 -20.53 -7.27 -2.94
CA TYR A 101 -20.11 -6.23 -2.03
C TYR A 101 -19.59 -4.99 -2.77
N ILE A 102 -18.71 -5.16 -3.75
CA ILE A 102 -18.20 -4.04 -4.54
C ILE A 102 -19.34 -3.34 -5.28
N ALA A 103 -20.28 -4.09 -5.90
CA ALA A 103 -21.44 -3.51 -6.55
C ALA A 103 -22.34 -2.72 -5.59
N SER A 104 -22.48 -3.16 -4.34
CA SER A 104 -23.23 -2.40 -3.33
C SER A 104 -22.57 -1.06 -2.99
N LEU A 105 -21.22 -1.01 -2.99
CA LEU A 105 -20.48 0.23 -2.80
C LEU A 105 -20.54 1.14 -4.05
N GLU A 106 -20.45 0.56 -5.26
CA GLU A 106 -20.59 1.29 -6.53
C GLU A 106 -21.95 1.99 -6.67
N ALA A 107 -22.99 1.46 -6.04
CA ALA A 107 -24.34 2.04 -6.04
C ALA A 107 -24.49 3.27 -5.12
N VAL A 108 -23.52 3.54 -4.26
CA VAL A 108 -23.55 4.66 -3.31
C VAL A 108 -22.63 5.78 -3.80
N ASP A 109 -23.13 7.02 -3.75
CA ASP A 109 -22.27 8.19 -3.88
C ASP A 109 -21.64 8.50 -2.51
N PRO A 110 -20.35 8.21 -2.30
CA PRO A 110 -19.71 8.38 -0.99
C PRO A 110 -19.67 9.83 -0.52
N ARG A 111 -19.93 10.81 -1.40
CA ARG A 111 -20.04 12.23 -1.03
C ARG A 111 -21.25 12.52 -0.13
N SER A 112 -22.25 11.64 -0.15
CA SER A 112 -23.43 11.72 0.74
C SER A 112 -23.18 11.18 2.14
N LEU A 113 -22.03 10.55 2.40
CA LEU A 113 -21.69 9.92 3.65
C LEU A 113 -20.97 10.88 4.60
N SER A 114 -21.07 10.63 5.91
CA SER A 114 -20.23 11.29 6.91
C SER A 114 -18.74 11.01 6.67
N LYS A 115 -17.85 11.83 7.21
CA LYS A 115 -16.39 11.65 7.01
C LYS A 115 -15.89 10.28 7.48
N ASN A 116 -16.42 9.79 8.60
CA ASN A 116 -16.03 8.48 9.15
C ASN A 116 -16.58 7.32 8.31
N GLU A 117 -17.80 7.42 7.80
CA GLU A 117 -18.35 6.43 6.86
C GLU A 117 -17.59 6.42 5.54
N GLN A 118 -17.20 7.59 5.01
CA GLN A 118 -16.35 7.66 3.83
C GLN A 118 -15.01 6.96 4.06
N PHE A 119 -14.40 7.10 5.24
CA PHE A 119 -13.16 6.41 5.55
C PHE A 119 -13.31 4.90 5.47
N ALA A 120 -14.31 4.36 6.16
CA ALA A 120 -14.60 2.93 6.15
C ALA A 120 -14.94 2.42 4.73
N TYR A 121 -15.77 3.17 4.01
CA TYR A 121 -16.11 2.90 2.62
C TYR A 121 -14.86 2.75 1.74
N TRP A 122 -13.94 3.72 1.75
CA TRP A 122 -12.79 3.72 0.88
C TRP A 122 -11.77 2.65 1.23
N VAL A 123 -11.50 2.41 2.52
CA VAL A 123 -10.58 1.36 2.96
C VAL A 123 -11.13 -0.03 2.61
N ASN A 124 -12.40 -0.29 2.87
CA ASN A 124 -13.02 -1.57 2.53
C ASN A 124 -13.08 -1.78 1.01
N LEU A 125 -13.41 -0.74 0.23
CA LEU A 125 -13.41 -0.79 -1.23
C LEU A 125 -12.02 -1.09 -1.80
N TYR A 126 -10.97 -0.42 -1.31
CA TYR A 126 -9.59 -0.70 -1.69
C TYR A 126 -9.24 -2.18 -1.45
N ASN A 127 -9.51 -2.67 -0.26
CA ASN A 127 -9.17 -4.03 0.12
C ASN A 127 -9.97 -5.07 -0.68
N ALA A 128 -11.28 -4.88 -0.85
CA ALA A 128 -12.13 -5.80 -1.62
C ALA A 128 -11.74 -5.81 -3.11
N THR A 129 -11.47 -4.66 -3.71
CA THR A 129 -11.03 -4.56 -5.11
C THR A 129 -9.65 -5.16 -5.30
N THR A 130 -8.72 -4.98 -4.35
CA THR A 130 -7.40 -5.61 -4.38
C THR A 130 -7.51 -7.13 -4.38
N VAL A 131 -8.32 -7.71 -3.48
CA VAL A 131 -8.56 -9.15 -3.44
C VAL A 131 -9.20 -9.64 -4.74
N ARG A 132 -10.17 -8.90 -5.30
CA ARG A 132 -10.82 -9.23 -6.58
C ARG A 132 -9.83 -9.23 -7.75
N VAL A 133 -8.90 -8.27 -7.79
CA VAL A 133 -7.83 -8.22 -8.81
C VAL A 133 -6.98 -9.48 -8.77
N ILE A 134 -6.57 -9.91 -7.58
CA ILE A 134 -5.79 -11.15 -7.43
C ILE A 134 -6.63 -12.37 -7.82
N ALA A 135 -7.87 -12.48 -7.34
CA ALA A 135 -8.75 -13.60 -7.64
C ALA A 135 -8.96 -13.78 -9.15
N ASN A 136 -9.15 -12.67 -9.88
CA ASN A 136 -9.32 -12.69 -11.34
C ASN A 136 -8.03 -13.04 -12.10
N ALA A 137 -6.87 -12.82 -11.52
CA ALA A 137 -5.56 -13.09 -12.13
C ALA A 137 -4.95 -14.43 -11.66
N TYR A 138 -5.57 -15.10 -10.68
CA TYR A 138 -5.02 -16.33 -10.08
C TYR A 138 -4.99 -17.49 -11.12
N PRO A 139 -3.90 -18.30 -11.12
CA PRO A 139 -2.77 -18.30 -10.21
C PRO A 139 -1.70 -17.25 -10.56
N VAL A 140 -1.36 -16.43 -9.60
CA VAL A 140 -0.31 -15.41 -9.73
C VAL A 140 0.56 -15.38 -8.47
N LYS A 141 1.85 -15.06 -8.60
CA LYS A 141 2.80 -15.08 -7.48
C LYS A 141 2.91 -13.73 -6.75
N SER A 142 2.41 -12.66 -7.35
CA SER A 142 2.53 -11.30 -6.83
C SER A 142 1.54 -10.38 -7.53
N ILE A 143 0.95 -9.43 -6.82
CA ILE A 143 0.11 -8.37 -7.39
C ILE A 143 0.83 -7.57 -8.50
N ARG A 144 2.15 -7.45 -8.42
CA ARG A 144 2.97 -6.78 -9.44
C ARG A 144 2.89 -7.41 -10.83
N LYS A 145 2.29 -8.60 -10.95
CA LYS A 145 2.10 -9.34 -12.22
C LYS A 145 0.68 -9.24 -12.77
N THR A 146 -0.20 -8.47 -12.15
CA THR A 146 -1.62 -8.39 -12.54
C THR A 146 -1.99 -7.12 -13.33
N GLY A 147 -1.09 -6.14 -13.41
CA GLY A 147 -1.34 -4.89 -14.13
C GLY A 147 -1.43 -5.06 -15.65
N LYS A 148 -2.21 -4.19 -16.27
CA LYS A 148 -2.44 -4.16 -17.72
C LYS A 148 -1.29 -3.40 -18.40
N GLY A 149 -0.70 -4.03 -19.46
CA GLY A 149 0.36 -3.41 -20.25
C GLY A 149 1.74 -4.04 -20.07
N LEU A 150 2.57 -3.86 -21.12
CA LEU A 150 3.87 -4.55 -21.25
C LEU A 150 4.90 -4.14 -20.19
N PHE A 151 4.76 -2.95 -19.62
CA PHE A 151 5.65 -2.36 -18.63
C PHE A 151 4.96 -2.04 -17.30
N SER A 152 3.78 -2.65 -17.05
CA SER A 152 3.05 -2.43 -15.79
C SER A 152 3.76 -3.12 -14.64
N PHE A 153 3.92 -2.41 -13.53
CA PHE A 153 4.47 -2.93 -12.28
C PHE A 153 3.38 -3.36 -11.27
N GLY A 154 2.13 -3.48 -11.72
CA GLY A 154 0.97 -3.87 -10.92
C GLY A 154 -0.29 -3.13 -11.40
N PRO A 155 -1.43 -3.36 -10.75
CA PRO A 155 -2.73 -2.87 -11.21
C PRO A 155 -3.10 -1.50 -10.63
N TRP A 156 -2.16 -0.80 -9.97
CA TRP A 156 -2.48 0.39 -9.17
C TRP A 156 -3.06 1.55 -9.98
N ASP A 157 -2.71 1.67 -11.26
CA ASP A 157 -3.24 2.68 -12.18
C ASP A 157 -4.31 2.12 -13.13
N ASP A 158 -4.66 0.84 -13.00
CA ASP A 158 -5.77 0.25 -13.74
C ASP A 158 -7.11 0.61 -13.07
N VAL A 159 -8.12 0.97 -13.86
CA VAL A 159 -9.47 1.17 -13.34
C VAL A 159 -10.00 -0.16 -12.80
N VAL A 160 -10.25 -0.22 -11.50
CA VAL A 160 -10.71 -1.42 -10.80
C VAL A 160 -12.19 -1.36 -10.41
N THR A 161 -12.79 -0.16 -10.39
CA THR A 161 -14.18 0.07 -9.99
C THR A 161 -14.72 1.36 -10.59
N GLN A 162 -16.05 1.57 -10.50
CA GLN A 162 -16.74 2.79 -10.97
C GLN A 162 -17.49 3.43 -9.79
N ILE A 163 -17.13 4.64 -9.40
CA ILE A 163 -17.78 5.35 -8.30
C ILE A 163 -18.36 6.67 -8.79
N ALA A 164 -19.65 6.87 -8.57
CA ALA A 164 -20.39 8.05 -9.01
C ALA A 164 -20.14 8.40 -10.50
N GLY A 165 -20.09 7.37 -11.36
CA GLY A 165 -19.84 7.49 -12.80
C GLY A 165 -18.39 7.74 -13.19
N LYS A 166 -17.43 7.66 -12.26
CA LYS A 166 -16.00 7.84 -12.49
C LYS A 166 -15.27 6.51 -12.34
N GLY A 167 -14.38 6.19 -13.30
CA GLY A 167 -13.43 5.08 -13.15
C GLY A 167 -12.41 5.40 -12.07
N VAL A 168 -12.25 4.49 -11.10
CA VAL A 168 -11.38 4.67 -9.94
C VAL A 168 -10.33 3.58 -9.91
N THR A 169 -9.09 3.95 -9.63
CA THR A 169 -7.93 3.06 -9.50
C THR A 169 -7.57 2.88 -8.02
N LEU A 170 -6.72 1.89 -7.70
CA LEU A 170 -6.20 1.74 -6.33
C LEU A 170 -5.38 2.97 -5.91
N ASN A 171 -4.56 3.53 -6.82
CA ASN A 171 -3.82 4.76 -6.57
C ASN A 171 -4.73 5.97 -6.33
N ASP A 172 -5.88 6.04 -7.00
CA ASP A 172 -6.85 7.10 -6.73
C ASP A 172 -7.38 7.01 -5.29
N ILE A 173 -7.75 5.79 -4.85
CA ILE A 173 -8.28 5.59 -3.50
C ILE A 173 -7.23 5.94 -2.43
N GLU A 174 -6.02 5.39 -2.54
CA GLU A 174 -4.99 5.58 -1.52
C GLU A 174 -4.38 6.98 -1.58
N HIS A 175 -3.88 7.41 -2.75
CA HIS A 175 -3.03 8.59 -2.84
C HIS A 175 -3.76 9.89 -3.19
N ARG A 176 -4.96 9.80 -3.73
CA ARG A 176 -5.76 10.98 -4.13
C ARG A 176 -6.97 11.22 -3.27
N ILE A 177 -7.39 10.20 -2.50
CA ILE A 177 -8.55 10.29 -1.60
C ILE A 177 -8.13 10.10 -0.16
N LEU A 178 -7.71 8.89 0.25
CA LEU A 178 -7.46 8.59 1.67
C LEU A 178 -6.36 9.47 2.27
N ARG A 179 -5.16 9.48 1.70
CA ARG A 179 -4.02 10.23 2.26
C ARG A 179 -4.27 11.74 2.34
N PRO A 180 -4.69 12.44 1.28
CA PRO A 180 -4.85 13.89 1.35
C PRO A 180 -6.04 14.36 2.20
N PHE A 181 -7.14 13.58 2.26
CA PHE A 181 -8.33 13.97 3.03
C PHE A 181 -8.20 13.74 4.53
N TRP A 182 -7.61 12.63 4.93
CA TRP A 182 -7.50 12.30 6.37
C TRP A 182 -6.16 12.69 6.96
N LYS A 183 -5.07 12.72 6.16
CA LYS A 183 -3.70 13.05 6.60
C LYS A 183 -3.29 12.22 7.82
N ASP A 184 -3.65 10.96 7.81
CA ASP A 184 -3.44 10.01 8.89
C ASP A 184 -2.50 8.90 8.40
N SER A 185 -1.28 8.84 8.94
CA SER A 185 -0.30 7.81 8.57
C SER A 185 -0.77 6.38 8.83
N ARG A 186 -1.78 6.20 9.69
CA ARG A 186 -2.35 4.88 9.99
C ARG A 186 -3.09 4.24 8.81
N ILE A 187 -3.41 5.01 7.78
CA ILE A 187 -3.98 4.51 6.52
C ILE A 187 -3.09 3.40 5.95
N HIS A 188 -1.77 3.57 5.99
CA HIS A 188 -0.82 2.60 5.49
C HIS A 188 -0.86 1.24 6.19
N PHE A 189 -1.50 1.13 7.35
CA PHE A 189 -1.63 -0.12 8.09
C PHE A 189 -2.95 -0.86 7.87
N VAL A 190 -3.91 -0.26 7.16
CA VAL A 190 -5.24 -0.84 6.91
C VAL A 190 -5.55 -1.05 5.43
N VAL A 191 -4.78 -0.47 4.51
CA VAL A 191 -4.84 -0.79 3.08
C VAL A 191 -3.88 -1.94 2.78
N ASN A 192 -4.39 -3.02 2.17
CA ASN A 192 -3.63 -4.24 1.92
C ASN A 192 -3.43 -4.47 0.42
N CYS A 193 -2.17 -4.53 -0.01
CA CYS A 193 -1.79 -4.75 -1.39
C CYS A 193 -1.54 -6.24 -1.74
N ALA A 194 -2.16 -7.16 -1.02
CA ALA A 194 -2.10 -8.59 -1.27
C ALA A 194 -0.69 -9.21 -1.21
N SER A 195 0.26 -8.61 -0.50
CA SER A 195 1.62 -9.15 -0.37
C SER A 195 2.02 -9.48 1.06
N ILE A 196 2.99 -10.38 1.22
CA ILE A 196 3.53 -10.76 2.53
C ILE A 196 4.14 -9.56 3.26
N GLY A 197 4.78 -8.65 2.54
CA GLY A 197 5.36 -7.42 3.11
C GLY A 197 4.33 -6.39 3.58
N CYS A 198 3.06 -6.53 3.16
CA CYS A 198 2.00 -5.59 3.50
C CYS A 198 1.54 -5.75 4.96
N PRO A 199 1.04 -4.68 5.61
CA PRO A 199 0.23 -4.84 6.82
C PRO A 199 -0.91 -5.82 6.60
N ASN A 200 -1.35 -6.47 7.67
CA ASN A 200 -2.39 -7.49 7.58
C ASN A 200 -3.71 -6.92 7.02
N LEU A 201 -4.32 -7.63 6.07
CA LEU A 201 -5.74 -7.44 5.84
C LEU A 201 -6.48 -7.70 7.15
N HIS A 202 -7.23 -6.71 7.65
CA HIS A 202 -7.87 -6.81 8.95
C HIS A 202 -9.05 -7.80 8.91
N GLN A 203 -9.22 -8.58 9.98
CA GLN A 203 -10.29 -9.60 10.06
C GLN A 203 -11.69 -9.02 10.26
N THR A 204 -11.78 -7.75 10.65
CA THR A 204 -13.03 -7.04 10.86
C THR A 204 -13.17 -5.97 9.80
N ALA A 205 -14.33 -5.92 9.14
CA ALA A 205 -14.66 -4.84 8.23
C ALA A 205 -14.67 -3.49 8.98
N LEU A 206 -14.10 -2.47 8.37
CA LEU A 206 -14.13 -1.13 8.95
C LEU A 206 -15.55 -0.56 8.89
N THR A 207 -15.92 0.19 9.93
CA THR A 207 -17.14 0.99 10.02
C THR A 207 -16.79 2.37 10.57
N ALA A 208 -17.72 3.32 10.48
CA ALA A 208 -17.54 4.63 11.12
C ALA A 208 -17.24 4.53 12.62
N ASP A 209 -17.79 3.54 13.29
CA ASP A 209 -17.66 3.39 14.74
C ASP A 209 -16.35 2.72 15.18
N ASN A 210 -15.84 1.76 14.38
CA ASN A 210 -14.70 0.94 14.78
C ASN A 210 -13.36 1.37 14.17
N HIS A 211 -13.35 2.24 13.15
CA HIS A 211 -12.15 2.52 12.35
C HIS A 211 -10.97 3.03 13.20
N GLN A 212 -11.22 3.90 14.19
CA GLN A 212 -10.13 4.43 15.02
C GLN A 212 -9.43 3.34 15.84
N VAL A 213 -10.22 2.40 16.39
CA VAL A 213 -9.67 1.26 17.16
C VAL A 213 -8.89 0.34 16.23
N ILE A 214 -9.42 0.05 15.04
CA ILE A 214 -8.76 -0.80 14.04
C ILE A 214 -7.47 -0.16 13.54
N LEU A 215 -7.45 1.14 13.26
CA LEU A 215 -6.26 1.88 12.86
C LEU A 215 -5.12 1.74 13.88
N ASP A 216 -5.43 1.91 15.17
CA ASP A 216 -4.44 1.78 16.23
C ASP A 216 -3.95 0.34 16.42
N GLN A 217 -4.85 -0.63 16.34
CA GLN A 217 -4.50 -2.04 16.40
C GLN A 217 -3.61 -2.47 15.23
N ALA A 218 -3.97 -2.08 14.00
CA ALA A 218 -3.23 -2.41 12.79
C ALA A 218 -1.81 -1.81 12.82
N ARG A 219 -1.69 -0.53 13.21
CA ARG A 219 -0.40 0.13 13.40
C ARG A 219 0.49 -0.62 14.41
N ARG A 220 -0.03 -0.90 15.61
CA ARG A 220 0.73 -1.60 16.65
C ARG A 220 1.10 -3.01 16.22
N SER A 221 0.18 -3.74 15.62
CA SER A 221 0.42 -5.08 15.11
C SER A 221 1.53 -5.10 14.06
N PHE A 222 1.50 -4.18 13.09
CA PHE A 222 2.50 -4.15 12.04
C PHE A 222 3.87 -3.71 12.55
N ILE A 223 3.98 -2.58 13.27
CA ILE A 223 5.26 -2.06 13.79
C ILE A 223 5.96 -3.10 14.67
N ASN A 224 5.20 -3.88 15.43
CA ASN A 224 5.77 -4.92 16.30
C ASN A 224 6.00 -6.26 15.59
N HIS A 225 5.74 -6.37 14.30
CA HIS A 225 6.04 -7.57 13.53
C HIS A 225 7.47 -7.49 12.94
N PRO A 226 8.26 -8.60 12.92
CA PRO A 226 9.63 -8.60 12.38
C PRO A 226 9.75 -8.09 10.93
N ARG A 227 8.72 -8.29 10.09
CA ARG A 227 8.70 -7.78 8.71
C ARG A 227 8.63 -6.25 8.60
N ALA A 228 8.19 -5.59 9.66
CA ALA A 228 8.10 -4.13 9.70
C ALA A 228 9.35 -3.50 10.29
N VAL A 229 9.79 -4.03 11.45
CA VAL A 229 10.96 -3.53 12.18
C VAL A 229 11.70 -4.72 12.77
N SER A 230 12.98 -4.86 12.48
CA SER A 230 13.85 -5.87 13.12
C SER A 230 15.29 -5.39 13.18
N VAL A 231 16.10 -6.02 14.02
CA VAL A 231 17.55 -5.82 14.09
C VAL A 231 18.24 -7.12 13.74
N ALA A 232 19.17 -7.07 12.81
CA ALA A 232 20.03 -8.19 12.45
C ALA A 232 21.45 -7.69 12.23
N ASN A 233 22.45 -8.38 12.83
CA ASN A 233 23.87 -8.02 12.73
C ASN A 233 24.20 -6.57 13.12
N GLY A 234 23.42 -5.97 14.04
CA GLY A 234 23.59 -4.58 14.47
C GLY A 234 23.02 -3.54 13.50
N GLU A 235 22.39 -3.95 12.40
CA GLU A 235 21.70 -3.10 11.45
C GLU A 235 20.19 -3.09 11.71
N LEU A 236 19.54 -1.96 11.47
CA LEU A 236 18.09 -1.82 11.55
C LEU A 236 17.46 -2.16 10.20
N HIS A 237 16.60 -3.17 10.19
CA HIS A 237 15.83 -3.57 9.02
C HIS A 237 14.40 -3.06 9.14
N LEU A 238 14.00 -2.24 8.19
CA LEU A 238 12.65 -1.66 8.12
C LEU A 238 11.91 -2.12 6.87
N SER A 239 10.59 -2.20 6.98
CA SER A 239 9.73 -2.30 5.80
C SER A 239 9.93 -1.08 4.89
N SER A 240 9.99 -1.33 3.57
CA SER A 240 10.06 -0.23 2.58
C SER A 240 8.85 0.71 2.61
N ILE A 241 7.76 0.37 3.29
CA ILE A 241 6.63 1.28 3.55
C ILE A 241 7.12 2.56 4.25
N PHE A 242 8.05 2.45 5.18
CA PHE A 242 8.61 3.60 5.91
C PHE A 242 9.59 4.44 5.09
N ASP A 243 10.04 3.94 3.95
CA ASP A 243 10.83 4.69 2.96
C ASP A 243 9.90 5.32 1.91
N TRP A 244 8.99 4.52 1.33
CA TRP A 244 8.09 5.00 0.27
C TRP A 244 7.14 6.10 0.72
N TYR A 245 6.73 6.06 1.98
CA TYR A 245 5.75 6.99 2.58
C TYR A 245 6.37 7.76 3.75
N ALA A 246 7.68 8.01 3.69
CA ALA A 246 8.40 8.67 4.78
C ALA A 246 7.73 9.98 5.22
N ASP A 247 7.27 10.78 4.26
CA ASP A 247 6.58 12.06 4.52
C ASP A 247 5.31 11.94 5.35
N ASP A 248 4.66 10.76 5.37
CA ASP A 248 3.47 10.53 6.20
C ASP A 248 3.83 10.12 7.64
N PHE A 249 5.06 9.68 7.89
CA PHE A 249 5.55 9.24 9.20
C PHE A 249 6.48 10.25 9.86
N GLY A 250 7.09 11.17 9.07
CA GLY A 250 8.03 12.19 9.50
C GLY A 250 8.73 12.83 8.30
N ASN A 251 9.34 14.00 8.48
CA ASN A 251 10.02 14.72 7.40
C ASN A 251 11.49 14.30 7.24
N SER A 252 11.96 13.40 8.07
CA SER A 252 13.33 12.89 8.09
C SER A 252 13.38 11.46 8.59
N GLN A 253 14.46 10.75 8.28
CA GLN A 253 14.71 9.41 8.81
C GLN A 253 14.64 9.38 10.36
N SER A 254 15.16 10.41 11.03
CA SER A 254 15.09 10.50 12.49
C SER A 254 13.66 10.54 12.99
N GLU A 255 12.80 11.35 12.38
CA GLU A 255 11.38 11.46 12.77
C GLU A 255 10.62 10.15 12.50
N VAL A 256 10.91 9.45 11.38
CA VAL A 256 10.36 8.11 11.13
C VAL A 256 10.78 7.13 12.22
N LEU A 257 12.04 7.15 12.64
CA LEU A 257 12.53 6.28 13.71
C LEU A 257 11.90 6.62 15.08
N GLU A 258 11.70 7.88 15.38
CA GLU A 258 10.99 8.34 16.58
C GLU A 258 9.52 7.90 16.57
N TYR A 259 8.85 8.03 15.42
CA TYR A 259 7.50 7.50 15.23
C TYR A 259 7.45 6.01 15.53
N LEU A 260 8.34 5.21 14.94
CA LEU A 260 8.40 3.76 15.18
C LEU A 260 8.66 3.44 16.66
N ALA A 261 9.62 4.11 17.29
CA ALA A 261 9.97 3.93 18.70
C ALA A 261 8.77 4.11 19.64
N THR A 262 7.88 5.06 19.31
CA THR A 262 6.68 5.36 20.10
C THR A 262 5.71 4.17 20.22
N TYR A 263 5.69 3.28 19.23
CA TYR A 263 4.72 2.19 19.13
C TYR A 263 5.31 0.79 19.32
N LEU A 264 6.62 0.69 19.59
CA LEU A 264 7.26 -0.59 19.91
C LEU A 264 6.80 -1.12 21.29
N ASN A 265 6.57 -2.43 21.35
CA ASN A 265 6.30 -3.12 22.60
C ASN A 265 7.58 -3.22 23.44
N ARG A 266 7.44 -3.22 24.78
CA ARG A 266 8.57 -3.28 25.72
C ARG A 266 9.53 -4.43 25.45
N GLU A 267 9.01 -5.62 25.15
CA GLU A 267 9.81 -6.83 24.90
C GLU A 267 10.78 -6.70 23.71
N ARG A 268 10.46 -5.87 22.73
CA ARG A 268 11.25 -5.64 21.52
C ARG A 268 11.98 -4.30 21.53
N SER A 269 11.58 -3.40 22.42
CA SER A 269 12.05 -2.01 22.40
C SER A 269 13.55 -1.92 22.67
N ASP A 270 14.09 -2.64 23.65
CA ASP A 270 15.47 -2.41 24.10
C ASP A 270 16.50 -2.66 23.02
N SER A 271 16.40 -3.77 22.28
CA SER A 271 17.32 -4.09 21.19
C SER A 271 17.16 -3.16 19.98
N ILE A 272 15.93 -2.77 19.64
CA ILE A 272 15.65 -1.88 18.51
C ILE A 272 16.02 -0.43 18.89
N LEU A 273 15.63 0.04 20.09
CA LEU A 273 15.94 1.38 20.55
C LEU A 273 17.45 1.61 20.69
N SER A 274 18.21 0.60 21.12
CA SER A 274 19.67 0.69 21.18
C SER A 274 20.33 0.97 19.83
N VAL A 275 19.71 0.54 18.72
CA VAL A 275 20.18 0.83 17.36
C VAL A 275 19.63 2.16 16.86
N ILE A 276 18.34 2.45 17.09
CA ILE A 276 17.71 3.72 16.71
C ILE A 276 18.42 4.92 17.32
N GLN A 277 18.86 4.82 18.56
CA GLN A 277 19.52 5.90 19.31
C GLN A 277 20.99 6.14 18.90
N GLN A 278 21.54 5.32 18.02
CA GLN A 278 22.89 5.57 17.51
C GLN A 278 22.92 6.81 16.60
N PRO A 279 23.97 7.65 16.64
CA PRO A 279 24.04 8.88 15.85
C PRO A 279 23.93 8.69 14.34
N LYS A 280 24.23 7.47 13.86
CA LYS A 280 24.06 7.02 12.47
C LYS A 280 23.59 5.57 12.49
N ALA A 281 22.29 5.37 12.68
CA ALA A 281 21.70 4.05 12.51
C ALA A 281 21.79 3.64 11.03
N ASP A 282 22.45 2.51 10.76
CA ASP A 282 22.43 1.92 9.42
C ASP A 282 21.08 1.24 9.22
N VAL A 283 20.28 1.80 8.30
CA VAL A 283 18.91 1.35 8.03
C VAL A 283 18.87 0.66 6.67
N LYS A 284 18.38 -0.56 6.67
CA LYS A 284 18.11 -1.35 5.46
C LYS A 284 16.61 -1.45 5.23
N TYR A 285 16.17 -1.13 4.02
CA TYR A 285 14.76 -1.24 3.65
C TYR A 285 14.53 -2.49 2.80
N SER A 286 13.46 -3.21 3.08
CA SER A 286 13.07 -4.40 2.32
C SER A 286 11.56 -4.58 2.27
N TYR A 287 11.07 -5.32 1.26
CA TYR A 287 9.65 -5.61 1.11
C TYR A 287 9.45 -6.92 0.37
N ASP A 288 8.63 -7.81 0.92
CA ASP A 288 8.30 -9.09 0.28
C ASP A 288 7.01 -8.95 -0.56
N TRP A 289 7.19 -8.95 -1.87
CA TRP A 289 6.11 -8.88 -2.85
C TRP A 289 5.42 -10.21 -3.15
N SER A 290 5.82 -11.29 -2.48
CA SER A 290 5.13 -12.58 -2.59
C SER A 290 3.68 -12.43 -2.14
N LEU A 291 2.77 -13.14 -2.82
CA LEU A 291 1.35 -13.10 -2.50
C LEU A 291 1.09 -13.62 -1.08
N ASN A 292 0.24 -12.95 -0.31
CA ASN A 292 -0.23 -13.39 1.01
C ASN A 292 -1.24 -14.55 0.88
N LEU A 293 -0.84 -15.60 0.20
CA LEU A 293 -1.64 -16.78 -0.14
C LEU A 293 -1.69 -17.77 1.03
N ALA A 294 -2.88 -18.16 1.47
CA ALA A 294 -3.08 -19.32 2.33
C ALA A 294 -2.90 -20.61 1.52
N LYS A 295 -2.11 -21.53 2.06
CA LYS A 295 -1.86 -22.87 1.48
C LYS A 295 -2.99 -23.83 1.85
#